data_57d4733356ab4d05addc65b616f3d96b
#
_entry.id   57d4733356ab4d05addc65b616f3d96b
#
_cell.length_a   1.000
_cell.length_b   1.000
_cell.length_c   1.000
_cell.angle_alpha   90.00
_cell.angle_beta   90.00
_cell.angle_gamma   90.00
#
_symmetry.space_group_name_H-M   'P 1'
#
loop_
_entity.id
_entity.type
_entity.pdbx_description
1 polymer ?
#
loop_
_entity_poly.entity_id
_entity_poly.type
_entity_poly.pdbx_seq_one_letter_code
_entity_poly.pdbx_strand_id
1 'polypeptide(L)'
;HFAIVDEVDSILVDEARTPLIISGPSQDRSDLYIKINQLIPELKDEHYTLDEKTRNVSFTDEGNDFLEETLQLHGVLPEGQSLYDPESTTIVHHVNQGLRAFKLFTRDKDYIVRDGQVVLIDEFTGRMMAGRRLSDGLHQAIEAKEGCQIQPENVTLASVTFQNYFRLYDKLSGMTGTAATEAEEFMEIYKLGVVEIPTNRPIARLDEDDKVYRTTQEKYDAIVATIKEANAKGQPILVGTTSIEKSE
;
A
#
# COMPACT_ATOMS: atom_id res chain seq x y z
N HIS A 1 -22.94 -21.44 1.84
CA HIS A 1 -24.07 -21.77 0.93
C HIS A 1 -24.84 -20.55 0.44
N PHE A 2 -24.84 -19.43 1.20
CA PHE A 2 -25.67 -18.27 0.87
C PHE A 2 -25.00 -16.98 1.30
N ALA A 3 -25.02 -15.96 0.44
CA ALA A 3 -24.57 -14.60 0.76
C ALA A 3 -25.54 -13.56 0.21
N ILE A 4 -25.76 -12.51 1.01
CA ILE A 4 -26.41 -11.27 0.58
C ILE A 4 -25.38 -10.16 0.72
N VAL A 5 -25.15 -9.42 -0.36
CA VAL A 5 -24.16 -8.35 -0.43
C VAL A 5 -24.90 -7.00 -0.52
N ASP A 6 -24.65 -6.13 0.42
CA ASP A 6 -25.14 -4.75 0.38
C ASP A 6 -24.19 -3.89 -0.44
N GLU A 7 -24.69 -2.85 -1.11
CA GLU A 7 -23.93 -2.05 -2.08
C GLU A 7 -23.16 -2.95 -3.07
N VAL A 8 -23.90 -3.87 -3.66
CA VAL A 8 -23.37 -5.03 -4.40
C VAL A 8 -22.57 -4.65 -5.65
N ASP A 9 -22.87 -3.52 -6.29
CA ASP A 9 -22.14 -2.97 -7.42
C ASP A 9 -20.72 -2.56 -7.03
N SER A 10 -20.55 -1.87 -5.92
CA SER A 10 -19.22 -1.48 -5.43
C SER A 10 -18.32 -2.69 -5.17
N ILE A 11 -18.86 -3.75 -4.59
CA ILE A 11 -18.07 -4.93 -4.19
C ILE A 11 -17.85 -5.89 -5.36
N LEU A 12 -18.90 -6.18 -6.14
CA LEU A 12 -18.86 -7.22 -7.17
C LEU A 12 -18.50 -6.71 -8.57
N VAL A 13 -18.57 -5.39 -8.79
CA VAL A 13 -18.20 -4.74 -10.06
C VAL A 13 -16.98 -3.84 -9.87
N ASP A 14 -17.10 -2.75 -9.13
CA ASP A 14 -16.03 -1.76 -8.99
C ASP A 14 -14.76 -2.34 -8.35
N GLU A 15 -14.91 -3.08 -7.25
CA GLU A 15 -13.80 -3.70 -6.52
C GLU A 15 -13.63 -5.20 -6.83
N ALA A 16 -14.26 -5.70 -7.88
CA ALA A 16 -14.28 -7.13 -8.22
C ALA A 16 -12.89 -7.77 -8.29
N ARG A 17 -11.89 -7.01 -8.78
CA ARG A 17 -10.50 -7.47 -8.95
C ARG A 17 -9.62 -7.21 -7.73
N THR A 18 -10.12 -6.54 -6.71
CA THR A 18 -9.38 -6.28 -5.47
C THR A 18 -9.10 -7.60 -4.75
N PRO A 19 -7.84 -7.90 -4.40
CA PRO A 19 -7.49 -9.16 -3.76
C PRO A 19 -7.78 -9.12 -2.26
N LEU A 20 -8.42 -10.18 -1.76
CA LEU A 20 -8.38 -10.58 -0.36
C LEU A 20 -7.09 -11.38 -0.15
N ILE A 21 -6.27 -10.96 0.79
CA ILE A 21 -4.95 -11.52 1.03
C ILE A 21 -4.92 -12.17 2.41
N ILE A 22 -4.50 -13.44 2.46
CA ILE A 22 -4.14 -14.12 3.70
C ILE A 22 -2.62 -14.07 3.79
N SER A 23 -2.10 -13.41 4.80
CA SER A 23 -0.67 -13.36 5.10
C SER A 23 -0.37 -14.08 6.40
N GLY A 24 0.83 -14.61 6.50
CA GLY A 24 1.35 -15.26 7.69
C GLY A 24 2.83 -14.99 7.87
N PRO A 25 3.38 -15.24 9.06
CA PRO A 25 4.79 -15.03 9.30
C PRO A 25 5.66 -15.93 8.42
N SER A 26 6.71 -15.36 7.86
CA SER A 26 7.76 -16.12 7.18
C SER A 26 8.67 -16.81 8.18
N GLN A 27 9.64 -17.61 7.69
CA GLN A 27 10.69 -18.16 8.54
C GLN A 27 11.45 -17.04 9.24
N ASP A 28 11.68 -17.20 10.54
CA ASP A 28 12.49 -16.27 11.30
C ASP A 28 13.95 -16.31 10.81
N ARG A 29 14.44 -15.20 10.28
CA ARG A 29 15.81 -14.99 9.82
C ARG A 29 16.47 -13.80 10.53
N SER A 30 16.00 -13.48 11.72
CA SER A 30 16.49 -12.35 12.52
C SER A 30 18.00 -12.40 12.71
N ASP A 31 18.58 -13.58 12.88
CA ASP A 31 20.01 -13.76 13.06
C ASP A 31 20.83 -13.27 11.85
N LEU A 32 20.32 -13.46 10.63
CA LEU A 32 20.98 -13.01 9.41
C LEU A 32 20.98 -11.49 9.29
N TYR A 33 19.85 -10.85 9.61
CA TYR A 33 19.79 -9.38 9.66
C TYR A 33 20.76 -8.78 10.68
N ILE A 34 20.88 -9.38 11.86
CA ILE A 34 21.78 -8.92 12.93
C ILE A 34 23.24 -9.05 12.47
N LYS A 35 23.63 -10.18 11.90
CA LYS A 35 25.00 -10.41 11.40
C LYS A 35 25.35 -9.41 10.30
N ILE A 36 24.50 -9.26 9.30
CA ILE A 36 24.72 -8.33 8.19
C ILE A 36 24.78 -6.89 8.69
N ASN A 37 23.91 -6.51 9.63
CA ASN A 37 23.93 -5.18 10.22
C ASN A 37 25.29 -4.81 10.86
N GLN A 38 26.03 -5.79 11.37
CA GLN A 38 27.36 -5.56 11.95
C GLN A 38 28.42 -5.30 10.88
N LEU A 39 28.21 -5.80 9.66
CA LEU A 39 29.18 -5.71 8.56
C LEU A 39 29.00 -4.42 7.71
N ILE A 40 27.77 -3.94 7.55
CA ILE A 40 27.48 -2.75 6.72
C ILE A 40 28.30 -1.50 7.13
N PRO A 41 28.52 -1.20 8.42
CA PRO A 41 29.32 -0.04 8.83
C PRO A 41 30.81 -0.12 8.43
N GLU A 42 31.33 -1.30 8.08
CA GLU A 42 32.70 -1.49 7.62
C GLU A 42 32.91 -1.08 6.16
N LEU A 43 31.80 -0.88 5.41
CA LEU A 43 31.85 -0.45 4.02
C LEU A 43 32.35 1.01 3.91
N LYS A 44 33.29 1.20 3.00
CA LYS A 44 33.82 2.51 2.61
C LYS A 44 33.05 3.05 1.40
N ASP A 45 33.24 4.34 1.10
CA ASP A 45 32.55 5.01 -0.01
C ASP A 45 32.90 4.41 -1.40
N GLU A 46 34.06 3.77 -1.53
CA GLU A 46 34.47 3.07 -2.76
C GLU A 46 33.70 1.76 -3.02
N HIS A 47 33.05 1.19 -1.99
CA HIS A 47 32.39 -0.10 -2.05
C HIS A 47 30.93 -0.02 -2.55
N TYR A 48 30.38 1.18 -2.71
CA TYR A 48 29.01 1.36 -3.19
C TYR A 48 28.84 2.65 -4.01
N THR A 49 27.83 2.66 -4.86
CA THR A 49 27.38 3.87 -5.57
C THR A 49 26.02 4.30 -5.04
N LEU A 50 25.89 5.58 -4.72
CA LEU A 50 24.64 6.18 -4.23
C LEU A 50 24.10 7.17 -5.26
N ASP A 51 22.90 6.94 -5.76
CA ASP A 51 22.16 7.90 -6.58
C ASP A 51 21.02 8.52 -5.73
N GLU A 52 21.24 9.70 -5.24
CA GLU A 52 20.28 10.42 -4.42
C GLU A 52 19.00 10.80 -5.17
N LYS A 53 19.08 11.01 -6.50
CA LYS A 53 17.93 11.42 -7.31
C LYS A 53 16.94 10.28 -7.49
N THR A 54 17.44 9.09 -7.77
CA THR A 54 16.62 7.89 -7.92
C THR A 54 16.41 7.14 -6.60
N ARG A 55 17.04 7.60 -5.50
CA ARG A 55 17.06 6.92 -4.20
C ARG A 55 17.48 5.45 -4.35
N ASN A 56 18.53 5.23 -5.09
CA ASN A 56 19.09 3.90 -5.32
C ASN A 56 20.52 3.81 -4.80
N VAL A 57 20.88 2.65 -4.28
CA VAL A 57 22.24 2.32 -3.84
C VAL A 57 22.58 0.90 -4.30
N SER A 58 23.76 0.71 -4.81
CA SER A 58 24.27 -0.60 -5.27
C SER A 58 25.74 -0.77 -4.94
N PHE A 59 26.18 -1.99 -4.78
CA PHE A 59 27.60 -2.30 -4.60
C PHE A 59 28.39 -2.08 -5.89
N THR A 60 29.66 -1.69 -5.74
CA THR A 60 30.65 -1.71 -6.80
C THR A 60 31.26 -3.11 -6.90
N ASP A 61 32.11 -3.37 -7.92
CA ASP A 61 32.84 -4.63 -8.02
C ASP A 61 33.77 -4.82 -6.81
N GLU A 62 34.49 -3.75 -6.41
CA GLU A 62 35.33 -3.75 -5.20
C GLU A 62 34.49 -3.98 -3.93
N GLY A 63 33.26 -3.46 -3.90
CA GLY A 63 32.32 -3.68 -2.80
C GLY A 63 31.85 -5.12 -2.71
N ASN A 64 31.61 -5.77 -3.83
CA ASN A 64 31.26 -7.20 -3.85
C ASN A 64 32.42 -8.08 -3.38
N ASP A 65 33.64 -7.79 -3.82
CA ASP A 65 34.84 -8.54 -3.40
C ASP A 65 35.07 -8.38 -1.89
N PHE A 66 35.00 -7.16 -1.37
CA PHE A 66 35.11 -6.89 0.07
C PHE A 66 34.03 -7.61 0.89
N LEU A 67 32.78 -7.61 0.39
CA LEU A 67 31.68 -8.30 1.06
C LEU A 67 31.90 -9.82 1.09
N GLU A 68 32.34 -10.41 -0.01
CA GLU A 68 32.57 -11.84 -0.08
C GLU A 68 33.61 -12.28 0.96
N GLU A 69 34.75 -11.58 1.04
CA GLU A 69 35.78 -11.83 2.06
C GLU A 69 35.25 -11.65 3.48
N THR A 70 34.52 -10.54 3.74
CA THR A 70 34.01 -10.22 5.07
C THR A 70 32.93 -11.20 5.52
N LEU A 71 31.99 -11.58 4.63
CA LEU A 71 30.95 -12.56 4.93
C LEU A 71 31.50 -13.96 5.19
N GLN A 72 32.57 -14.35 4.49
CA GLN A 72 33.31 -15.62 4.74
C GLN A 72 34.00 -15.57 6.10
N LEU A 73 34.70 -14.48 6.41
CA LEU A 73 35.38 -14.29 7.69
C LEU A 73 34.44 -14.41 8.90
N HIS A 74 33.19 -13.88 8.76
CA HIS A 74 32.18 -13.93 9.81
C HIS A 74 31.28 -15.19 9.76
N GLY A 75 31.60 -16.14 8.88
CA GLY A 75 30.87 -17.41 8.77
C GLY A 75 29.40 -17.25 8.31
N VAL A 76 29.10 -16.19 7.58
CA VAL A 76 27.79 -15.96 6.96
C VAL A 76 27.74 -16.59 5.58
N LEU A 77 28.82 -16.47 4.82
CA LEU A 77 29.02 -17.14 3.54
C LEU A 77 30.01 -18.33 3.75
N PRO A 78 29.64 -19.56 3.33
CA PRO A 78 30.54 -20.69 3.44
C PRO A 78 31.85 -20.52 2.64
N GLU A 79 32.96 -21.07 3.12
CA GLU A 79 34.22 -21.04 2.37
C GLU A 79 34.08 -21.70 0.99
N GLY A 80 34.54 -20.99 -0.03
CA GLY A 80 34.50 -21.46 -1.42
C GLY A 80 33.16 -21.21 -2.14
N GLN A 81 32.18 -20.58 -1.49
CA GLN A 81 31.00 -20.08 -2.15
C GLN A 81 31.17 -18.60 -2.52
N SER A 82 30.60 -18.21 -3.67
CA SER A 82 30.57 -16.84 -4.12
C SER A 82 29.17 -16.22 -3.91
N LEU A 83 29.11 -14.90 -3.83
CA LEU A 83 27.86 -14.16 -3.81
C LEU A 83 27.03 -14.35 -5.10
N TYR A 84 27.68 -14.76 -6.19
CA TYR A 84 27.01 -15.03 -7.47
C TYR A 84 26.41 -16.44 -7.58
N ASP A 85 26.62 -17.29 -6.59
CA ASP A 85 26.04 -18.62 -6.57
C ASP A 85 24.52 -18.56 -6.28
N PRO A 86 23.70 -19.41 -6.93
CA PRO A 86 22.27 -19.44 -6.71
C PRO A 86 21.87 -19.65 -5.23
N GLU A 87 22.68 -20.37 -4.49
CA GLU A 87 22.48 -20.65 -3.06
C GLU A 87 22.69 -19.39 -2.19
N SER A 88 23.48 -18.42 -2.66
CA SER A 88 23.79 -17.16 -1.96
C SER A 88 22.73 -16.07 -2.14
N THR A 89 21.70 -16.30 -2.97
CA THR A 89 20.67 -15.31 -3.30
C THR A 89 20.03 -14.68 -2.06
N THR A 90 19.80 -15.45 -1.02
CA THR A 90 19.23 -14.96 0.24
C THR A 90 20.20 -14.00 0.95
N ILE A 91 21.50 -14.34 0.99
CA ILE A 91 22.54 -13.50 1.63
C ILE A 91 22.64 -12.18 0.86
N VAL A 92 22.75 -12.25 -0.47
CA VAL A 92 22.80 -11.08 -1.36
C VAL A 92 21.59 -10.17 -1.14
N HIS A 93 20.39 -10.73 -1.04
CA HIS A 93 19.19 -9.98 -0.76
C HIS A 93 19.30 -9.22 0.57
N HIS A 94 19.67 -9.90 1.66
CA HIS A 94 19.76 -9.27 2.99
C HIS A 94 20.86 -8.20 3.06
N VAL A 95 22.00 -8.43 2.38
CA VAL A 95 23.10 -7.45 2.31
C VAL A 95 22.64 -6.19 1.56
N ASN A 96 21.94 -6.35 0.43
CA ASN A 96 21.36 -5.21 -0.29
C ASN A 96 20.35 -4.43 0.57
N GLN A 97 19.48 -5.12 1.32
CA GLN A 97 18.54 -4.43 2.22
C GLN A 97 19.26 -3.74 3.38
N GLY A 98 20.33 -4.31 3.91
CA GLY A 98 21.20 -3.69 4.90
C GLY A 98 21.82 -2.39 4.36
N LEU A 99 22.41 -2.43 3.17
CA LEU A 99 23.00 -1.25 2.52
C LEU A 99 21.94 -0.15 2.31
N ARG A 100 20.76 -0.52 1.81
CA ARG A 100 19.65 0.42 1.63
C ARG A 100 19.19 1.05 2.95
N ALA A 101 19.06 0.25 4.01
CA ALA A 101 18.68 0.73 5.34
C ALA A 101 19.67 1.76 5.90
N PHE A 102 20.99 1.55 5.68
CA PHE A 102 22.02 2.46 6.17
C PHE A 102 22.18 3.73 5.33
N LYS A 103 22.08 3.63 4.01
CA LYS A 103 22.41 4.72 3.10
C LYS A 103 21.21 5.53 2.63
N LEU A 104 20.00 4.95 2.57
CA LEU A 104 18.80 5.63 2.07
C LEU A 104 17.81 6.05 3.17
N PHE A 105 17.92 5.49 4.37
CA PHE A 105 16.99 5.76 5.46
C PHE A 105 17.69 6.37 6.68
N THR A 106 17.28 7.56 7.05
CA THR A 106 17.85 8.32 8.16
C THR A 106 16.84 8.43 9.29
N ARG A 107 17.29 8.13 10.52
CA ARG A 107 16.49 8.32 11.73
C ARG A 107 16.10 9.78 11.89
N ASP A 108 14.91 10.03 12.42
CA ASP A 108 14.27 11.33 12.64
C ASP A 108 13.93 12.11 11.35
N LYS A 109 14.15 11.49 10.19
CA LYS A 109 13.74 12.00 8.88
C LYS A 109 12.78 11.04 8.17
N ASP A 110 13.21 9.80 7.94
CA ASP A 110 12.42 8.79 7.22
C ASP A 110 11.65 7.88 8.19
N TYR A 111 12.13 7.75 9.42
CA TYR A 111 11.51 6.96 10.50
C TYR A 111 11.97 7.46 11.88
N ILE A 112 11.20 7.07 12.90
CA ILE A 112 11.58 7.21 14.32
C ILE A 112 11.60 5.85 15.01
N VAL A 113 12.29 5.78 16.15
CA VAL A 113 12.19 4.63 17.06
C VAL A 113 11.33 5.05 18.24
N ARG A 114 10.19 4.36 18.41
CA ARG A 114 9.24 4.59 19.50
C ARG A 114 8.85 3.27 20.13
N ASP A 115 8.93 3.19 21.45
CA ASP A 115 8.60 1.99 22.22
C ASP A 115 9.31 0.70 21.73
N GLY A 116 10.58 0.84 21.29
CA GLY A 116 11.38 -0.25 20.73
C GLY A 116 10.97 -0.71 19.33
N GLN A 117 10.17 0.08 18.63
CA GLN A 117 9.72 -0.22 17.27
C GLN A 117 10.08 0.91 16.30
N VAL A 118 10.36 0.52 15.05
CA VAL A 118 10.56 1.47 13.95
C VAL A 118 9.21 1.91 13.42
N VAL A 119 8.96 3.22 13.42
CA VAL A 119 7.74 3.84 12.89
C VAL A 119 8.11 4.77 11.75
N LEU A 120 7.54 4.54 10.57
CA LEU A 120 7.81 5.35 9.38
C LEU A 120 7.22 6.76 9.50
N ILE A 121 7.88 7.72 8.86
CA ILE A 121 7.40 9.10 8.71
C ILE A 121 6.97 9.29 7.25
N ASP A 122 5.80 9.84 7.03
CA ASP A 122 5.33 10.23 5.71
C ASP A 122 6.15 11.42 5.18
N GLU A 123 6.75 11.26 4.01
CA GLU A 123 7.65 12.25 3.41
C GLU A 123 6.95 13.59 3.12
N PHE A 124 5.66 13.57 2.79
CA PHE A 124 4.91 14.76 2.40
C PHE A 124 4.26 15.47 3.58
N THR A 125 3.77 14.72 4.55
CA THR A 125 3.01 15.28 5.68
C THR A 125 3.81 15.35 6.98
N GLY A 126 4.95 14.66 7.06
CA GLY A 126 5.73 14.51 8.29
C GLY A 126 5.01 13.73 9.39
N ARG A 127 3.89 13.07 9.08
CA ARG A 127 3.10 12.30 10.05
C ARG A 127 3.66 10.90 10.24
N MET A 128 3.57 10.41 11.47
CA MET A 128 3.91 9.03 11.81
C MET A 128 2.89 8.06 11.22
N MET A 129 3.37 7.05 10.50
CA MET A 129 2.56 6.01 9.89
C MET A 129 2.60 4.74 10.75
N ALA A 130 1.87 4.74 11.87
CA ALA A 130 1.80 3.59 12.75
C ALA A 130 1.22 2.36 12.01
N GLY A 131 1.88 1.21 12.19
CA GLY A 131 1.46 -0.07 11.59
C GLY A 131 1.86 -0.26 10.13
N ARG A 132 2.37 0.77 9.42
CA ARG A 132 2.92 0.62 8.08
C ARG A 132 4.35 0.10 8.15
N ARG A 133 4.67 -0.88 7.33
CA ARG A 133 6.01 -1.48 7.22
C ARG A 133 6.50 -1.43 5.78
N LEU A 134 7.82 -1.34 5.60
CA LEU A 134 8.45 -1.49 4.30
C LEU A 134 8.49 -2.98 3.92
N SER A 135 8.43 -3.26 2.64
CA SER A 135 8.48 -4.62 2.07
C SER A 135 9.91 -5.14 1.91
N ASP A 136 9.98 -6.39 1.46
CA ASP A 136 11.19 -7.05 0.99
C ASP A 136 12.34 -7.10 2.02
N GLY A 137 12.03 -7.17 3.32
CA GLY A 137 13.03 -7.24 4.37
C GLY A 137 13.69 -5.90 4.73
N LEU A 138 13.32 -4.80 4.06
CA LEU A 138 13.93 -3.50 4.33
C LEU A 138 13.57 -2.96 5.72
N HIS A 139 12.32 -3.20 6.17
CA HIS A 139 11.91 -2.79 7.52
C HIS A 139 12.70 -3.54 8.59
N GLN A 140 12.90 -4.84 8.40
CA GLN A 140 13.72 -5.69 9.27
C GLN A 140 15.19 -5.23 9.29
N ALA A 141 15.73 -4.83 8.15
CA ALA A 141 17.09 -4.27 8.08
C ALA A 141 17.22 -2.95 8.87
N ILE A 142 16.18 -2.11 8.88
CA ILE A 142 16.14 -0.89 9.70
C ILE A 142 15.97 -1.24 11.19
N GLU A 143 15.12 -2.23 11.53
CA GLU A 143 14.99 -2.74 12.91
C GLU A 143 16.34 -3.25 13.43
N ALA A 144 17.08 -4.01 12.61
CA ALA A 144 18.44 -4.47 12.95
C ALA A 144 19.41 -3.31 13.14
N LYS A 145 19.38 -2.31 12.24
CA LYS A 145 20.21 -1.10 12.32
C LYS A 145 20.00 -0.34 13.63
N GLU A 146 18.77 -0.24 14.10
CA GLU A 146 18.40 0.47 15.33
C GLU A 146 18.45 -0.41 16.59
N GLY A 147 18.81 -1.69 16.46
CA GLY A 147 18.81 -2.62 17.58
C GLY A 147 17.43 -2.90 18.16
N CYS A 148 16.39 -2.71 17.38
CA CYS A 148 15.02 -3.04 17.74
C CYS A 148 14.76 -4.53 17.62
N GLN A 149 13.66 -5.01 18.24
CA GLN A 149 13.21 -6.39 18.02
C GLN A 149 12.78 -6.54 16.55
N ILE A 150 13.50 -7.41 15.82
CA ILE A 150 13.18 -7.71 14.42
C ILE A 150 11.89 -8.53 14.38
N GLN A 151 10.90 -8.02 13.66
CA GLN A 151 9.63 -8.70 13.47
C GLN A 151 9.66 -9.55 12.21
N PRO A 152 9.12 -10.78 12.23
CA PRO A 152 9.10 -11.61 11.03
C PRO A 152 8.36 -10.92 9.89
N GLU A 153 8.84 -11.13 8.68
CA GLU A 153 8.16 -10.67 7.49
C GLU A 153 6.89 -11.47 7.26
N ASN A 154 5.82 -10.81 6.85
CA ASN A 154 4.61 -11.49 6.45
C ASN A 154 4.70 -11.89 4.98
N VAL A 155 4.53 -13.18 4.70
CA VAL A 155 4.39 -13.70 3.33
C VAL A 155 2.93 -13.87 2.98
N THR A 156 2.58 -13.56 1.74
CA THR A 156 1.27 -13.87 1.21
C THR A 156 1.13 -15.39 1.05
N LEU A 157 0.27 -15.99 1.87
CA LEU A 157 -0.03 -17.43 1.84
C LEU A 157 -1.06 -17.75 0.77
N ALA A 158 -2.03 -16.87 0.60
CA ALA A 158 -3.08 -17.01 -0.41
C ALA A 158 -3.64 -15.65 -0.79
N SER A 159 -4.13 -15.55 -2.03
CA SER A 159 -4.81 -14.38 -2.55
C SER A 159 -6.00 -14.83 -3.38
N VAL A 160 -7.13 -14.18 -3.21
CA VAL A 160 -8.34 -14.41 -3.99
C VAL A 160 -9.04 -13.07 -4.23
N THR A 161 -9.51 -12.80 -5.44
CA THR A 161 -10.28 -11.58 -5.72
C THR A 161 -11.67 -11.66 -5.12
N PHE A 162 -12.32 -10.50 -4.83
CA PHE A 162 -13.72 -10.47 -4.42
C PHE A 162 -14.61 -11.25 -5.39
N GLN A 163 -14.42 -11.04 -6.70
CA GLN A 163 -15.13 -11.76 -7.75
C GLN A 163 -15.06 -13.27 -7.57
N ASN A 164 -13.87 -13.83 -7.40
CA ASN A 164 -13.69 -15.27 -7.26
C ASN A 164 -14.19 -15.78 -5.91
N TYR A 165 -14.03 -14.98 -4.85
CA TYR A 165 -14.52 -15.35 -3.52
C TYR A 165 -16.06 -15.48 -3.50
N PHE A 166 -16.78 -14.47 -4.01
CA PHE A 166 -18.24 -14.49 -4.00
C PHE A 166 -18.84 -15.53 -4.96
N ARG A 167 -18.13 -15.93 -6.01
CA ARG A 167 -18.53 -17.05 -6.88
C ARG A 167 -18.49 -18.42 -6.21
N LEU A 168 -17.93 -18.56 -5.03
CA LEU A 168 -17.94 -19.79 -4.24
C LEU A 168 -19.30 -20.06 -3.56
N TYR A 169 -20.17 -19.06 -3.47
CA TYR A 169 -21.48 -19.24 -2.85
C TYR A 169 -22.48 -19.85 -3.83
N ASP A 170 -23.18 -20.88 -3.38
CA ASP A 170 -24.22 -21.53 -4.17
C ASP A 170 -25.41 -20.61 -4.48
N LYS A 171 -25.71 -19.72 -3.52
CA LYS A 171 -26.73 -18.69 -3.63
C LYS A 171 -26.14 -17.34 -3.28
N LEU A 172 -26.10 -16.49 -4.27
CA LEU A 172 -25.65 -15.12 -4.16
C LEU A 172 -26.79 -14.17 -4.48
N SER A 173 -26.96 -13.13 -3.69
CA SER A 173 -27.88 -12.04 -3.96
C SER A 173 -27.30 -10.74 -3.40
N GLY A 174 -27.87 -9.62 -3.80
CA GLY A 174 -27.40 -8.31 -3.32
C GLY A 174 -28.45 -7.25 -3.52
N MET A 175 -28.14 -6.05 -3.03
CA MET A 175 -28.95 -4.85 -3.21
C MET A 175 -28.05 -3.63 -3.36
N THR A 176 -28.55 -2.68 -4.12
CA THR A 176 -27.94 -1.36 -4.31
C THR A 176 -28.94 -0.41 -4.94
N GLY A 177 -28.68 0.87 -4.87
CA GLY A 177 -29.49 1.90 -5.56
C GLY A 177 -29.15 2.05 -7.05
N THR A 178 -28.08 1.43 -7.56
CA THR A 178 -27.49 1.71 -8.88
C THR A 178 -27.19 0.48 -9.74
N ALA A 179 -27.80 -0.69 -9.47
CA ALA A 179 -27.49 -1.95 -10.16
C ALA A 179 -27.93 -2.00 -11.64
N ALA A 180 -28.88 -1.18 -12.06
CA ALA A 180 -29.46 -1.26 -13.41
C ALA A 180 -28.42 -0.99 -14.52
N THR A 181 -27.46 -0.11 -14.28
CA THR A 181 -26.39 0.24 -15.23
C THR A 181 -25.42 -0.91 -15.45
N GLU A 182 -25.24 -1.78 -14.44
CA GLU A 182 -24.28 -2.89 -14.44
C GLU A 182 -24.95 -4.26 -14.60
N ALA A 183 -26.20 -4.28 -15.06
CA ALA A 183 -27.03 -5.50 -15.18
C ALA A 183 -26.39 -6.58 -16.07
N GLU A 184 -25.74 -6.19 -17.16
CA GLU A 184 -25.04 -7.11 -18.06
C GLU A 184 -23.86 -7.79 -17.34
N GLU A 185 -23.07 -7.04 -16.59
CA GLU A 185 -21.91 -7.55 -15.88
C GLU A 185 -22.31 -8.51 -14.75
N PHE A 186 -23.36 -8.18 -14.00
CA PHE A 186 -23.95 -9.09 -13.01
C PHE A 186 -24.40 -10.42 -13.65
N MET A 187 -25.00 -10.36 -14.82
CA MET A 187 -25.45 -11.56 -15.53
C MET A 187 -24.27 -12.37 -16.08
N GLU A 188 -23.28 -11.73 -16.70
CA GLU A 188 -22.13 -12.41 -17.30
C GLU A 188 -21.28 -13.14 -16.24
N ILE A 189 -20.92 -12.45 -15.17
CA ILE A 189 -19.94 -12.91 -14.19
C ILE A 189 -20.58 -13.81 -13.13
N TYR A 190 -21.71 -13.36 -12.57
CA TYR A 190 -22.31 -13.99 -11.39
C TYR A 190 -23.62 -14.73 -11.68
N LYS A 191 -24.14 -14.63 -12.90
CA LYS A 191 -25.46 -15.16 -13.30
C LYS A 191 -26.62 -14.59 -12.47
N LEU A 192 -26.48 -13.33 -12.04
CA LEU A 192 -27.49 -12.60 -11.29
C LEU A 192 -28.33 -11.75 -12.22
N GLY A 193 -29.66 -11.88 -12.12
CA GLY A 193 -30.60 -10.97 -12.75
C GLY A 193 -30.85 -9.75 -11.86
N VAL A 194 -30.95 -8.59 -12.47
CA VAL A 194 -31.28 -7.34 -11.76
C VAL A 194 -32.79 -7.10 -11.84
N VAL A 195 -33.41 -6.81 -10.69
CA VAL A 195 -34.84 -6.49 -10.57
C VAL A 195 -34.96 -5.10 -9.95
N GLU A 196 -35.55 -4.17 -10.67
CA GLU A 196 -35.83 -2.84 -10.18
C GLU A 196 -37.08 -2.84 -9.27
N ILE A 197 -36.90 -2.42 -8.02
CA ILE A 197 -37.98 -2.25 -7.07
C ILE A 197 -38.41 -0.78 -7.08
N PRO A 198 -39.64 -0.46 -7.42
CA PRO A 198 -40.10 0.93 -7.46
C PRO A 198 -40.05 1.57 -6.07
N THR A 199 -39.79 2.86 -6.04
CA THR A 199 -39.76 3.64 -4.79
C THR A 199 -41.14 3.66 -4.09
N ASN A 200 -41.15 3.65 -2.76
CA ASN A 200 -42.38 3.73 -1.96
C ASN A 200 -43.18 5.01 -2.21
N ARG A 201 -42.51 6.11 -2.51
CA ARG A 201 -43.10 7.41 -2.87
C ARG A 201 -42.57 7.88 -4.21
N PRO A 202 -43.32 8.69 -4.97
CA PRO A 202 -42.82 9.31 -6.18
C PRO A 202 -41.52 10.08 -5.94
N ILE A 203 -40.59 9.99 -6.89
CA ILE A 203 -39.34 10.74 -6.84
C ILE A 203 -39.66 12.25 -6.94
N ALA A 204 -39.25 13.00 -5.91
CA ALA A 204 -39.38 14.45 -5.86
C ALA A 204 -38.07 15.18 -6.16
N ARG A 205 -36.98 14.45 -6.38
CA ARG A 205 -35.67 15.01 -6.73
C ARG A 205 -35.72 15.61 -8.13
N LEU A 206 -35.18 16.80 -8.26
CA LEU A 206 -34.96 17.46 -9.52
C LEU A 206 -33.47 17.42 -9.82
N ASP A 207 -33.09 16.68 -10.84
CA ASP A 207 -31.73 16.63 -11.31
C ASP A 207 -31.51 17.76 -12.31
N GLU A 208 -30.59 18.68 -11.99
CA GLU A 208 -30.20 19.77 -12.88
C GLU A 208 -29.00 19.36 -13.71
N ASP A 209 -28.93 19.88 -14.95
CA ASP A 209 -27.79 19.67 -15.83
C ASP A 209 -26.52 20.33 -15.28
N ASP A 210 -25.35 19.80 -15.72
CA ASP A 210 -24.04 20.36 -15.38
C ASP A 210 -23.93 21.82 -15.86
N LYS A 211 -23.34 22.66 -15.00
CA LYS A 211 -23.07 24.07 -15.31
C LYS A 211 -21.59 24.24 -15.62
N VAL A 212 -21.29 24.75 -16.83
CA VAL A 212 -19.92 24.96 -17.30
C VAL A 212 -19.53 26.43 -17.13
N TYR A 213 -18.38 26.69 -16.53
CA TYR A 213 -17.84 28.04 -16.29
C TYR A 213 -16.50 28.22 -16.99
N ARG A 214 -16.17 29.45 -17.42
CA ARG A 214 -14.92 29.78 -18.10
C ARG A 214 -13.72 29.79 -17.14
N THR A 215 -13.96 30.20 -15.90
CA THR A 215 -12.92 30.33 -14.88
C THR A 215 -13.33 29.64 -13.59
N THR A 216 -12.35 29.25 -12.79
CA THR A 216 -12.56 28.68 -11.47
C THR A 216 -13.25 29.67 -10.53
N GLN A 217 -12.94 30.95 -10.65
CA GLN A 217 -13.55 32.00 -9.83
C GLN A 217 -15.05 32.12 -10.10
N GLU A 218 -15.45 32.19 -11.38
CA GLU A 218 -16.87 32.20 -11.77
C GLU A 218 -17.63 30.98 -11.21
N LYS A 219 -16.99 29.79 -11.22
CA LYS A 219 -17.55 28.58 -10.64
C LYS A 219 -17.79 28.73 -9.14
N TYR A 220 -16.80 29.21 -8.39
CA TYR A 220 -16.93 29.38 -6.94
C TYR A 220 -17.98 30.47 -6.57
N ASP A 221 -17.99 31.54 -7.29
CA ASP A 221 -18.99 32.60 -7.07
C ASP A 221 -20.43 32.08 -7.26
N ALA A 222 -20.65 31.26 -8.29
CA ALA A 222 -21.92 30.61 -8.55
C ALA A 222 -22.29 29.58 -7.46
N ILE A 223 -21.34 28.78 -6.97
CA ILE A 223 -21.56 27.84 -5.88
C ILE A 223 -21.98 28.59 -4.61
N VAL A 224 -21.26 29.66 -4.25
CA VAL A 224 -21.58 30.48 -3.07
C VAL A 224 -22.96 31.10 -3.19
N ALA A 225 -23.33 31.60 -4.37
CA ALA A 225 -24.67 32.14 -4.62
C ALA A 225 -25.77 31.08 -4.41
N THR A 226 -25.58 29.88 -4.97
CA THR A 226 -26.50 28.74 -4.80
C THR A 226 -26.65 28.34 -3.33
N ILE A 227 -25.53 28.28 -2.60
CA ILE A 227 -25.53 27.96 -1.17
C ILE A 227 -26.31 29.00 -0.37
N LYS A 228 -26.12 30.30 -0.63
CA LYS A 228 -26.84 31.38 0.03
C LYS A 228 -28.34 31.30 -0.22
N GLU A 229 -28.75 31.02 -1.46
CA GLU A 229 -30.17 30.89 -1.82
C GLU A 229 -30.82 29.69 -1.11
N ALA A 230 -30.17 28.52 -1.12
CA ALA A 230 -30.70 27.34 -0.47
C ALA A 230 -30.74 27.50 1.06
N ASN A 231 -29.71 28.11 1.65
CA ASN A 231 -29.67 28.41 3.09
C ASN A 231 -30.77 29.35 3.52
N ALA A 232 -31.09 30.39 2.71
CA ALA A 232 -32.18 31.32 2.97
C ALA A 232 -33.56 30.62 2.99
N LYS A 233 -33.69 29.50 2.26
CA LYS A 233 -34.90 28.66 2.24
C LYS A 233 -34.93 27.63 3.38
N GLY A 234 -33.84 27.53 4.18
CA GLY A 234 -33.68 26.50 5.20
C GLY A 234 -33.43 25.11 4.62
N GLN A 235 -32.99 25.00 3.37
CA GLN A 235 -32.69 23.74 2.70
C GLN A 235 -31.29 23.26 3.08
N PRO A 236 -31.10 22.00 3.58
CA PRO A 236 -29.79 21.40 3.79
C PRO A 236 -29.03 21.27 2.48
N ILE A 237 -27.69 21.49 2.53
CA ILE A 237 -26.84 21.49 1.36
C ILE A 237 -25.66 20.56 1.63
N LEU A 238 -25.38 19.64 0.69
CA LEU A 238 -24.18 18.83 0.67
C LEU A 238 -23.25 19.34 -0.44
N VAL A 239 -22.05 19.78 -0.07
CA VAL A 239 -21.04 20.26 -1.01
C VAL A 239 -19.89 19.25 -1.07
N GLY A 240 -19.66 18.67 -2.24
CA GLY A 240 -18.56 17.77 -2.50
C GLY A 240 -17.40 18.49 -3.20
N THR A 241 -16.17 18.19 -2.78
CA THR A 241 -14.94 18.68 -3.42
C THR A 241 -14.01 17.52 -3.75
N THR A 242 -13.05 17.74 -4.65
CA THR A 242 -12.09 16.73 -5.09
C THR A 242 -10.89 16.56 -4.15
N SER A 243 -10.69 17.48 -3.18
CA SER A 243 -9.61 17.42 -2.22
C SER A 243 -9.96 18.18 -0.93
N ILE A 244 -9.29 17.86 0.16
CA ILE A 244 -9.42 18.54 1.46
C ILE A 244 -9.06 20.03 1.32
N GLU A 245 -7.97 20.34 0.61
CA GLU A 245 -7.51 21.70 0.34
C GLU A 245 -8.58 22.59 -0.32
N LYS A 246 -9.37 22.00 -1.22
CA LYS A 246 -10.49 22.73 -1.86
C LYS A 246 -11.74 22.82 -1.00
N SER A 247 -11.81 22.03 0.06
CA SER A 247 -12.90 22.03 1.02
C SER A 247 -12.74 23.09 2.12
N GLU A 248 -11.49 23.43 2.46
CA GLU A 248 -11.13 24.48 3.41
C GLU A 248 -11.25 25.88 2.77
#